data_455ef40eaf229441daa8d87554932a44
#
_entry.id   455ef40eaf229441daa8d87554932a44
#
_cell.length_a   1.000
_cell.length_b   1.000
_cell.length_c   1.000
_cell.angle_alpha   90.00
_cell.angle_beta   90.00
_cell.angle_gamma   90.00
#
_symmetry.space_group_name_H-M   'P 1'
#
loop_
_entity.id
_entity.type
_entity.pdbx_description
1 polymer ?
#
loop_
_entity_poly.entity_id
_entity_poly.type
_entity_poly.pdbx_seq_one_letter_code
_entity_poly.pdbx_strand_id
1 'polypeptide(L)'
;MLKPLAVIALACTPLLTNAADLAGVWKGTLGKSVIVACFNGADGEHGSYYYQRILTPIQLTQASDNAPWVEAGNTGFWALQPPQGDTLSGAWSKTPGGTPLPLNLQRVDTQGCGSDAYNAPMEAAPLPIKTEKKTFGEHRYQLKTQGAQVTLKLEGDGPAIQKINQQLAALAVSDDDQKEYLQERREYLGRNGSAYTSEIEVAPTYWSSQFMTVRFYRWAAGTGAGGISWGLHSWDLQTGESVDPWAWLGGRQEWYDAYAGHVKLPAKFSQWLAGQTTTDEGCPAITSYSTFDLSFNTQGLQLATRATGDGCDNELNFTWEQLTPVLTEAGKAALPRLKQP
;
A
#
# COMPACT_ATOMS: atom_id res chain seq x y z
N MET A 1 -41.90 4.50 81.03
CA MET A 1 -40.61 3.89 80.71
C MET A 1 -40.61 3.55 79.22
N LEU A 2 -40.14 4.46 78.38
CA LEU A 2 -39.99 4.22 76.92
C LEU A 2 -38.55 3.75 76.68
N LYS A 3 -38.37 2.59 76.02
CA LYS A 3 -37.09 2.08 75.55
C LYS A 3 -36.82 2.66 74.17
N PRO A 4 -35.61 3.16 73.86
CA PRO A 4 -35.26 3.62 72.53
C PRO A 4 -34.91 2.38 71.64
N LEU A 5 -35.54 2.29 70.46
CA LEU A 5 -35.14 1.39 69.37
C LEU A 5 -33.91 2.02 68.65
N ALA A 6 -32.81 1.33 68.68
CA ALA A 6 -31.64 1.67 67.85
C ALA A 6 -31.87 1.14 66.43
N VAL A 7 -31.94 2.02 65.46
CA VAL A 7 -31.98 1.72 64.01
C VAL A 7 -30.51 1.63 63.56
N ILE A 8 -30.06 0.43 63.22
CA ILE A 8 -28.77 0.22 62.57
C ILE A 8 -28.98 0.45 61.08
N ALA A 9 -28.50 1.60 60.58
CA ALA A 9 -28.44 1.88 59.13
C ALA A 9 -27.27 1.07 58.54
N LEU A 10 -27.57 0.03 57.78
CA LEU A 10 -26.60 -0.68 56.94
C LEU A 10 -26.25 0.23 55.74
N ALA A 11 -25.07 0.87 55.80
CA ALA A 11 -24.52 1.60 54.65
C ALA A 11 -24.03 0.61 53.60
N CYS A 12 -24.87 0.33 52.58
CA CYS A 12 -24.41 -0.29 51.34
C CYS A 12 -23.54 0.72 50.57
N THR A 13 -22.22 0.63 50.75
CA THR A 13 -21.29 1.28 49.82
C THR A 13 -21.34 0.56 48.49
N PRO A 14 -21.73 1.21 47.38
CA PRO A 14 -21.58 0.59 46.06
C PRO A 14 -20.09 0.40 45.84
N LEU A 15 -19.68 -0.85 45.69
CA LEU A 15 -18.40 -1.21 45.10
C LEU A 15 -18.46 -0.70 43.63
N LEU A 16 -17.89 0.46 43.39
CA LEU A 16 -17.56 0.90 42.03
C LEU A 16 -16.52 -0.10 41.51
N THR A 17 -16.99 -1.16 40.88
CA THR A 17 -16.15 -1.99 40.02
C THR A 17 -15.78 -1.09 38.85
N ASN A 18 -14.60 -0.47 38.91
CA ASN A 18 -13.98 0.04 37.70
C ASN A 18 -13.94 -1.14 36.73
N ALA A 19 -14.71 -1.05 35.65
CA ALA A 19 -14.53 -1.95 34.51
C ALA A 19 -13.06 -1.79 34.12
N ALA A 20 -12.26 -2.85 34.31
CA ALA A 20 -10.86 -2.80 33.98
C ALA A 20 -10.76 -2.53 32.47
N ASP A 21 -10.03 -1.50 32.10
CA ASP A 21 -9.83 -1.10 30.72
C ASP A 21 -9.20 -2.24 29.93
N LEU A 22 -9.78 -2.61 28.80
CA LEU A 22 -9.26 -3.62 27.87
C LEU A 22 -7.99 -3.14 27.16
N ALA A 23 -7.79 -1.83 27.08
CA ALA A 23 -6.64 -1.22 26.40
C ALA A 23 -5.30 -1.81 26.88
N GLY A 24 -4.39 -1.96 25.94
CA GLY A 24 -3.05 -2.46 26.23
C GLY A 24 -2.63 -3.64 25.37
N VAL A 25 -1.45 -4.16 25.69
CA VAL A 25 -0.88 -5.36 25.05
C VAL A 25 -0.98 -6.56 26.00
N TRP A 26 -1.44 -7.63 25.46
CA TRP A 26 -1.76 -8.88 26.16
C TRP A 26 -1.00 -10.03 25.52
N LYS A 27 -0.33 -10.85 26.31
CA LYS A 27 0.42 -12.03 25.84
C LYS A 27 -0.09 -13.29 26.53
N GLY A 28 -0.25 -14.37 25.76
CA GLY A 28 -0.70 -15.66 26.32
C GLY A 28 -1.04 -16.67 25.25
N THR A 29 -2.15 -17.38 25.42
CA THR A 29 -2.51 -18.48 24.52
C THR A 29 -3.92 -18.39 23.98
N LEU A 30 -4.07 -18.76 22.72
CA LEU A 30 -5.31 -19.13 22.06
C LEU A 30 -5.23 -20.62 21.75
N GLY A 31 -6.01 -21.42 22.50
CA GLY A 31 -5.86 -22.86 22.50
C GLY A 31 -4.44 -23.27 22.94
N LYS A 32 -3.69 -23.89 22.01
CA LYS A 32 -2.29 -24.29 22.22
C LYS A 32 -1.25 -23.31 21.64
N SER A 33 -1.70 -22.29 20.95
CA SER A 33 -0.83 -21.35 20.23
C SER A 33 -0.55 -20.11 21.08
N VAL A 34 0.72 -19.72 21.16
CA VAL A 34 1.11 -18.46 21.83
C VAL A 34 0.78 -17.29 20.89
N ILE A 35 0.08 -16.30 21.46
CA ILE A 35 -0.31 -15.07 20.77
C ILE A 35 0.11 -13.84 21.56
N VAL A 36 0.21 -12.73 20.86
CA VAL A 36 0.26 -11.38 21.40
C VAL A 36 -0.91 -10.63 20.80
N ALA A 37 -1.74 -10.03 21.65
CA ALA A 37 -2.88 -9.22 21.24
C ALA A 37 -2.72 -7.81 21.76
N CYS A 38 -3.29 -6.84 21.07
CA CYS A 38 -3.39 -5.47 21.52
C CYS A 38 -4.81 -4.93 21.31
N PHE A 39 -5.23 -4.04 22.21
CA PHE A 39 -6.49 -3.32 22.09
C PHE A 39 -6.21 -1.84 22.31
N ASN A 40 -6.79 -1.00 21.47
CA ASN A 40 -6.69 0.45 21.60
C ASN A 40 -7.67 0.95 22.67
N GLY A 41 -7.32 2.10 23.29
CA GLY A 41 -8.06 2.68 24.43
C GLY A 41 -9.45 3.17 24.07
N ALA A 42 -9.90 4.20 24.75
CA ALA A 42 -11.25 4.76 24.94
C ALA A 42 -12.34 4.54 23.89
N ASP A 43 -11.98 4.32 22.64
CA ASP A 43 -12.96 4.01 21.58
C ASP A 43 -13.12 2.50 21.34
N GLY A 44 -12.36 1.66 22.05
CA GLY A 44 -12.51 0.20 22.25
C GLY A 44 -12.86 -0.69 21.05
N GLU A 45 -13.05 -0.13 19.88
CA GLU A 45 -13.60 -0.81 18.72
C GLU A 45 -12.55 -1.56 17.88
N HIS A 46 -11.27 -1.27 18.12
CA HIS A 46 -10.16 -1.77 17.31
C HIS A 46 -9.09 -2.46 18.14
N GLY A 47 -8.70 -3.60 17.67
CA GLY A 47 -7.60 -4.38 18.20
C GLY A 47 -6.89 -5.16 17.12
N SER A 48 -5.87 -5.86 17.52
CA SER A 48 -5.12 -6.74 16.63
C SER A 48 -4.45 -7.85 17.43
N TYR A 49 -4.14 -8.96 16.78
CA TYR A 49 -3.29 -9.98 17.38
C TYR A 49 -2.45 -10.67 16.33
N TYR A 50 -1.38 -11.31 16.77
CA TYR A 50 -0.60 -12.21 15.92
C TYR A 50 -0.18 -13.45 16.67
N TYR A 51 -0.01 -14.54 15.93
CA TYR A 51 0.66 -15.73 16.44
C TYR A 51 2.16 -15.46 16.54
N GLN A 52 2.76 -15.66 17.72
CA GLN A 52 4.17 -15.33 17.97
C GLN A 52 5.15 -15.97 16.95
N ARG A 53 4.80 -17.13 16.41
CA ARG A 53 5.60 -17.82 15.40
C ARG A 53 5.45 -17.27 13.97
N ILE A 54 4.41 -16.44 13.71
CA ILE A 54 4.06 -15.98 12.35
C ILE A 54 4.31 -14.48 12.21
N LEU A 55 4.08 -13.71 13.29
CA LEU A 55 4.28 -12.26 13.35
C LEU A 55 3.47 -11.46 12.30
N THR A 56 2.33 -12.00 11.85
CA THR A 56 1.43 -11.33 10.92
C THR A 56 0.19 -10.88 11.68
N PRO A 57 -0.04 -9.56 11.81
CA PRO A 57 -1.21 -9.01 12.50
C PRO A 57 -2.53 -9.42 11.84
N ILE A 58 -3.49 -9.80 12.67
CA ILE A 58 -4.89 -10.04 12.29
C ILE A 58 -5.72 -9.01 13.03
N GLN A 59 -6.43 -8.18 12.27
CA GLN A 59 -7.28 -7.14 12.83
C GLN A 59 -8.46 -7.73 13.58
N LEU A 60 -8.80 -7.11 14.70
CA LEU A 60 -9.99 -7.37 15.51
C LEU A 60 -10.86 -6.10 15.52
N THR A 61 -12.14 -6.25 15.27
CA THR A 61 -13.14 -5.18 15.37
C THR A 61 -14.30 -5.63 16.23
N GLN A 62 -14.91 -4.69 16.93
CA GLN A 62 -16.10 -4.90 17.74
C GLN A 62 -17.20 -3.93 17.27
N ALA A 63 -18.36 -4.43 16.93
CA ALA A 63 -19.44 -3.63 16.35
C ALA A 63 -20.16 -2.74 17.40
N SER A 64 -20.11 -3.12 18.66
CA SER A 64 -20.66 -2.36 19.80
C SER A 64 -20.14 -2.96 21.10
N ASP A 65 -20.25 -2.21 22.19
CA ASP A 65 -19.95 -2.71 23.54
C ASP A 65 -20.66 -4.03 23.80
N ASN A 66 -19.92 -4.99 24.35
CA ASN A 66 -20.39 -6.35 24.64
C ASN A 66 -20.67 -7.27 23.43
N ALA A 67 -20.51 -6.80 22.18
CA ALA A 67 -20.52 -7.68 21.02
C ALA A 67 -19.22 -8.54 21.00
N PRO A 68 -19.24 -9.73 20.40
CA PRO A 68 -18.02 -10.47 20.15
C PRO A 68 -17.05 -9.67 19.27
N TRP A 69 -15.77 -9.77 19.52
CA TRP A 69 -14.74 -9.28 18.61
C TRP A 69 -14.68 -10.19 17.39
N VAL A 70 -14.49 -9.60 16.21
CA VAL A 70 -14.50 -10.30 14.93
C VAL A 70 -13.16 -10.09 14.23
N GLU A 71 -12.56 -11.17 13.77
CA GLU A 71 -11.36 -11.12 12.93
C GLU A 71 -11.67 -10.59 11.53
N ALA A 72 -10.73 -9.86 10.94
CA ALA A 72 -10.82 -9.42 9.55
C ALA A 72 -11.19 -10.58 8.61
N GLY A 73 -12.15 -10.34 7.72
CA GLY A 73 -12.68 -11.38 6.83
C GLY A 73 -13.58 -12.42 7.50
N ASN A 74 -14.03 -12.17 8.73
CA ASN A 74 -14.89 -13.09 9.52
C ASN A 74 -14.26 -14.48 9.72
N THR A 75 -12.94 -14.52 9.89
CA THR A 75 -12.18 -15.78 10.02
C THR A 75 -12.23 -16.38 11.41
N GLY A 76 -12.61 -15.59 12.41
CA GLY A 76 -12.78 -15.99 13.80
C GLY A 76 -13.55 -15.00 14.64
N PHE A 77 -14.05 -15.46 15.77
CA PHE A 77 -14.90 -14.72 16.71
C PHE A 77 -14.35 -14.89 18.13
N TRP A 78 -14.18 -13.77 18.85
CA TRP A 78 -13.66 -13.73 20.21
C TRP A 78 -14.76 -13.29 21.19
N ALA A 79 -15.08 -14.13 22.15
CA ALA A 79 -15.95 -13.80 23.27
C ALA A 79 -15.04 -13.56 24.49
N LEU A 80 -14.75 -12.29 24.81
CA LEU A 80 -13.92 -11.89 25.93
C LEU A 80 -14.74 -11.71 27.20
N GLN A 81 -14.19 -12.10 28.34
CA GLN A 81 -14.68 -11.69 29.65
C GLN A 81 -14.08 -10.35 30.03
N PRO A 82 -14.75 -9.55 30.85
CA PRO A 82 -14.14 -8.34 31.39
C PRO A 82 -12.79 -8.65 32.06
N PRO A 83 -11.75 -7.84 31.83
CA PRO A 83 -10.45 -8.06 32.44
C PRO A 83 -10.52 -8.14 33.96
N GLN A 84 -9.77 -9.04 34.54
CA GLN A 84 -9.60 -9.18 36.00
C GLN A 84 -8.17 -8.73 36.36
N GLY A 85 -8.02 -7.43 36.62
CA GLY A 85 -6.69 -6.81 36.72
C GLY A 85 -5.91 -6.97 35.42
N ASP A 86 -4.75 -7.61 35.50
CA ASP A 86 -3.90 -7.87 34.34
C ASP A 86 -4.17 -9.23 33.66
N THR A 87 -5.29 -9.88 33.98
CA THR A 87 -5.69 -11.15 33.36
C THR A 87 -6.89 -10.93 32.45
N LEU A 88 -6.81 -11.42 31.20
CA LEU A 88 -7.88 -11.42 30.22
C LEU A 88 -8.17 -12.85 29.79
N SER A 89 -9.40 -13.29 29.95
CA SER A 89 -9.85 -14.62 29.53
C SER A 89 -11.00 -14.54 28.55
N GLY A 90 -11.24 -15.61 27.83
CA GLY A 90 -12.32 -15.69 26.86
C GLY A 90 -12.28 -16.97 26.04
N ALA A 91 -12.97 -16.94 24.92
CA ALA A 91 -13.00 -18.02 23.98
C ALA A 91 -12.95 -17.50 22.53
N TRP A 92 -12.25 -18.22 21.70
CA TRP A 92 -12.25 -18.03 20.25
C TRP A 92 -13.04 -19.17 19.59
N SER A 93 -13.77 -18.87 18.53
CA SER A 93 -14.41 -19.88 17.67
C SER A 93 -14.29 -19.49 16.20
N LYS A 94 -14.21 -20.48 15.33
CA LYS A 94 -14.12 -20.25 13.87
C LYS A 94 -15.41 -19.68 13.28
N THR A 95 -16.55 -20.01 13.86
CA THR A 95 -17.89 -19.54 13.46
C THR A 95 -18.66 -19.15 14.70
N PRO A 96 -19.64 -18.25 14.60
CA PRO A 96 -20.54 -17.94 15.72
C PRO A 96 -21.16 -19.21 16.29
N GLY A 97 -20.99 -19.43 17.62
CA GLY A 97 -21.48 -20.63 18.28
C GLY A 97 -20.73 -21.93 17.98
N GLY A 98 -19.61 -21.84 17.26
CA GLY A 98 -18.74 -22.99 16.98
C GLY A 98 -17.99 -23.51 18.20
N THR A 99 -17.24 -24.60 18.04
CA THR A 99 -16.42 -25.21 19.13
C THR A 99 -15.42 -24.17 19.65
N PRO A 100 -15.49 -23.81 20.94
CA PRO A 100 -14.63 -22.78 21.50
C PRO A 100 -13.22 -23.33 21.79
N LEU A 101 -12.21 -22.50 21.53
CA LEU A 101 -10.87 -22.66 22.02
C LEU A 101 -10.63 -21.65 23.16
N PRO A 102 -10.03 -22.07 24.29
CA PRO A 102 -9.79 -21.18 25.42
C PRO A 102 -8.77 -20.11 25.06
N LEU A 103 -9.02 -18.88 25.58
CA LEU A 103 -8.16 -17.73 25.46
C LEU A 103 -7.75 -17.30 26.86
N ASN A 104 -6.43 -17.24 27.13
CA ASN A 104 -5.88 -16.85 28.42
C ASN A 104 -4.68 -15.93 28.17
N LEU A 105 -4.80 -14.66 28.56
CA LEU A 105 -3.82 -13.64 28.32
C LEU A 105 -3.47 -12.90 29.61
N GLN A 106 -2.23 -12.39 29.68
CA GLN A 106 -1.72 -11.49 30.72
C GLN A 106 -1.35 -10.17 30.08
N ARG A 107 -1.69 -9.06 30.71
CA ARG A 107 -1.29 -7.72 30.29
C ARG A 107 0.22 -7.58 30.45
N VAL A 108 0.89 -7.12 29.41
CA VAL A 108 2.34 -6.85 29.40
C VAL A 108 2.66 -5.39 29.18
N ASP A 109 1.68 -4.61 28.71
CA ASP A 109 1.79 -3.16 28.55
C ASP A 109 0.40 -2.53 28.60
N THR A 110 0.30 -1.32 29.08
CA THR A 110 -0.94 -0.53 29.14
C THR A 110 -1.15 0.34 27.88
N GLN A 111 -0.12 0.51 27.06
CA GLN A 111 -0.24 1.19 25.76
C GLN A 111 -0.91 0.25 24.75
N GLY A 112 -1.62 0.82 23.78
CA GLY A 112 -2.33 0.05 22.75
C GLY A 112 -1.42 -0.52 21.67
N CYS A 113 -1.99 -0.74 20.48
CA CYS A 113 -1.34 -1.43 19.35
C CYS A 113 -0.08 -0.72 18.80
N GLY A 114 0.15 0.54 19.14
CA GLY A 114 1.36 1.29 18.77
C GLY A 114 2.58 1.03 19.65
N SER A 115 2.45 0.29 20.77
CA SER A 115 3.53 0.11 21.74
C SER A 115 4.67 -0.80 21.24
N ASP A 116 5.85 -0.66 21.86
CA ASP A 116 7.00 -1.55 21.62
C ASP A 116 6.69 -2.99 22.00
N ALA A 117 5.93 -3.21 23.07
CA ALA A 117 5.56 -4.55 23.52
C ALA A 117 4.81 -5.35 22.45
N TYR A 118 4.07 -4.67 21.56
CA TYR A 118 3.38 -5.29 20.44
C TYR A 118 4.25 -5.34 19.17
N ASN A 119 4.94 -4.25 18.82
CA ASN A 119 5.58 -4.07 17.52
C ASN A 119 7.04 -4.56 17.46
N ALA A 120 7.81 -4.45 18.54
CA ALA A 120 9.24 -4.79 18.50
C ALA A 120 9.56 -6.21 17.99
N PRO A 121 8.79 -7.28 18.34
CA PRO A 121 9.04 -8.60 17.78
C PRO A 121 8.85 -8.69 16.27
N MET A 122 7.91 -7.92 15.70
CA MET A 122 7.66 -7.88 14.26
C MET A 122 8.73 -7.07 13.53
N GLU A 123 9.19 -5.97 14.14
CA GLU A 123 10.24 -5.09 13.60
C GLU A 123 11.62 -5.75 13.62
N ALA A 124 11.90 -6.56 14.66
CA ALA A 124 13.14 -7.31 14.77
C ALA A 124 13.21 -8.52 13.82
N ALA A 125 12.07 -8.99 13.31
CA ALA A 125 12.03 -10.12 12.40
C ALA A 125 12.53 -9.70 11.00
N PRO A 126 13.35 -10.53 10.35
CA PRO A 126 13.72 -10.28 8.96
C PRO A 126 12.47 -10.20 8.07
N LEU A 127 12.41 -9.16 7.24
CA LEU A 127 11.33 -9.05 6.26
C LEU A 127 11.39 -10.22 5.27
N PRO A 128 10.30 -10.93 5.05
CA PRO A 128 10.27 -12.05 4.13
C PRO A 128 10.58 -11.58 2.70
N ILE A 129 11.45 -12.33 2.03
CA ILE A 129 11.77 -12.11 0.62
C ILE A 129 10.88 -13.06 -0.22
N LYS A 130 10.08 -12.48 -1.10
CA LYS A 130 9.32 -13.20 -2.11
C LYS A 130 9.93 -12.97 -3.49
N THR A 131 10.19 -14.03 -4.23
CA THR A 131 10.67 -13.93 -5.61
C THR A 131 9.69 -14.66 -6.53
N GLU A 132 9.23 -13.95 -7.56
CA GLU A 132 8.27 -14.46 -8.54
C GLU A 132 8.85 -14.33 -9.95
N LYS A 133 8.75 -15.38 -10.75
CA LYS A 133 9.03 -15.33 -12.19
C LYS A 133 7.76 -14.94 -12.92
N LYS A 134 7.87 -13.97 -13.81
CA LYS A 134 6.76 -13.40 -14.58
C LYS A 134 7.13 -13.36 -16.06
N THR A 135 6.11 -13.19 -16.90
CA THR A 135 6.26 -12.97 -18.33
C THR A 135 5.48 -11.75 -18.80
N PHE A 136 5.98 -11.10 -19.85
CA PHE A 136 5.27 -10.08 -20.61
C PHE A 136 5.46 -10.44 -22.09
N GLY A 137 4.40 -10.96 -22.74
CA GLY A 137 4.55 -11.61 -24.03
C GLY A 137 5.55 -12.78 -23.96
N GLU A 138 6.55 -12.74 -24.82
CA GLU A 138 7.64 -13.74 -24.84
C GLU A 138 8.80 -13.43 -23.88
N HIS A 139 8.81 -12.25 -23.30
CA HIS A 139 9.87 -11.77 -22.43
C HIS A 139 9.69 -12.25 -20.98
N ARG A 140 10.79 -12.53 -20.30
CA ARG A 140 10.80 -13.03 -18.92
C ARG A 140 11.49 -12.06 -17.99
N TYR A 141 10.95 -11.93 -16.79
CA TYR A 141 11.52 -11.13 -15.72
C TYR A 141 11.22 -11.73 -14.35
N GLN A 142 11.88 -11.23 -13.34
CA GLN A 142 11.67 -11.61 -11.95
C GLN A 142 11.25 -10.39 -11.15
N LEU A 143 10.30 -10.59 -10.23
CA LEU A 143 9.99 -9.62 -9.17
C LEU A 143 10.54 -10.15 -7.87
N LYS A 144 11.28 -9.31 -7.14
CA LYS A 144 11.69 -9.54 -5.76
C LYS A 144 11.00 -8.52 -4.88
N THR A 145 10.20 -8.99 -3.91
CA THR A 145 9.52 -8.14 -2.93
C THR A 145 10.08 -8.39 -1.54
N GLN A 146 10.38 -7.32 -0.81
CA GLN A 146 10.80 -7.36 0.59
C GLN A 146 10.26 -6.11 1.30
N GLY A 147 9.16 -6.26 2.04
CA GLY A 147 8.45 -5.10 2.59
C GLY A 147 7.94 -4.16 1.49
N ALA A 148 8.30 -2.88 1.57
CA ALA A 148 7.99 -1.88 0.56
C ALA A 148 8.92 -1.92 -0.67
N GLN A 149 10.03 -2.66 -0.60
CA GLN A 149 10.97 -2.75 -1.73
C GLN A 149 10.48 -3.79 -2.73
N VAL A 150 10.15 -3.34 -3.94
CA VAL A 150 9.83 -4.20 -5.09
C VAL A 150 10.85 -3.92 -6.19
N THR A 151 11.60 -4.93 -6.57
CA THR A 151 12.63 -4.84 -7.61
C THR A 151 12.25 -5.73 -8.78
N LEU A 152 12.22 -5.17 -9.98
CA LEU A 152 12.07 -5.89 -11.23
C LEU A 152 13.47 -6.16 -11.82
N LYS A 153 13.71 -7.39 -12.24
CA LYS A 153 14.94 -7.80 -12.92
C LYS A 153 14.60 -8.52 -14.22
N LEU A 154 15.12 -8.01 -15.33
CA LEU A 154 14.99 -8.65 -16.65
C LEU A 154 15.90 -9.89 -16.71
N GLU A 155 15.42 -10.96 -17.35
CA GLU A 155 16.25 -12.12 -17.66
C GLU A 155 17.08 -11.86 -18.94
N GLY A 156 18.34 -12.24 -18.90
CA GLY A 156 19.32 -12.09 -19.99
C GLY A 156 20.67 -11.59 -19.50
N ASP A 157 21.71 -11.87 -20.27
CA ASP A 157 23.12 -11.60 -19.90
C ASP A 157 23.77 -10.50 -20.74
N GLY A 158 23.03 -9.87 -21.66
CA GLY A 158 23.55 -8.80 -22.51
C GLY A 158 23.92 -7.52 -21.73
N PRO A 159 24.94 -6.76 -22.18
CA PRO A 159 25.35 -5.54 -21.50
C PRO A 159 24.23 -4.52 -21.31
N ALA A 160 23.34 -4.37 -22.29
CA ALA A 160 22.18 -3.49 -22.21
C ALA A 160 21.21 -3.94 -21.11
N ILE A 161 20.93 -5.24 -21.02
CA ILE A 161 20.04 -5.81 -19.97
C ILE A 161 20.67 -5.61 -18.58
N GLN A 162 21.96 -5.83 -18.44
CA GLN A 162 22.66 -5.58 -17.17
C GLN A 162 22.56 -4.12 -16.75
N LYS A 163 22.74 -3.18 -17.70
CA LYS A 163 22.61 -1.75 -17.45
C LYS A 163 21.20 -1.34 -17.05
N ILE A 164 20.16 -1.88 -17.73
CA ILE A 164 18.77 -1.67 -17.36
C ILE A 164 18.50 -2.22 -15.95
N ASN A 165 18.96 -3.43 -15.64
CA ASN A 165 18.79 -4.03 -14.32
C ASN A 165 19.43 -3.21 -13.20
N GLN A 166 20.58 -2.57 -13.43
CA GLN A 166 21.19 -1.64 -12.48
C GLN A 166 20.32 -0.41 -12.25
N GLN A 167 19.76 0.17 -13.32
CA GLN A 167 18.87 1.32 -13.23
C GLN A 167 17.55 0.97 -12.54
N LEU A 168 16.96 -0.18 -12.87
CA LEU A 168 15.74 -0.67 -12.19
C LEU A 168 15.97 -0.89 -10.70
N ALA A 169 17.14 -1.41 -10.31
CA ALA A 169 17.50 -1.58 -8.90
C ALA A 169 17.67 -0.23 -8.18
N ALA A 170 18.19 0.80 -8.87
CA ALA A 170 18.33 2.14 -8.32
C ALA A 170 17.00 2.89 -8.16
N LEU A 171 15.95 2.47 -8.88
CA LEU A 171 14.59 3.02 -8.73
C LEU A 171 13.80 2.32 -7.62
N ALA A 172 14.31 1.24 -7.03
CA ALA A 172 13.65 0.60 -5.90
C ALA A 172 13.68 1.55 -4.67
N VAL A 173 12.68 1.37 -3.82
CA VAL A 173 12.59 2.08 -2.54
C VAL A 173 13.88 1.93 -1.74
N SER A 174 14.43 3.03 -1.22
CA SER A 174 15.65 3.04 -0.44
C SER A 174 15.49 2.34 0.92
N ASP A 175 16.60 2.03 1.59
CA ASP A 175 16.55 1.47 2.94
C ASP A 175 15.94 2.46 3.97
N ASP A 176 16.08 3.75 3.74
CA ASP A 176 15.49 4.78 4.61
C ASP A 176 13.98 4.88 4.39
N ASP A 177 13.50 4.88 3.14
CA ASP A 177 12.07 4.80 2.84
C ASP A 177 11.44 3.50 3.34
N GLN A 178 12.21 2.39 3.33
CA GLN A 178 11.78 1.13 3.94
C GLN A 178 11.57 1.25 5.45
N LYS A 179 12.43 2.00 6.16
CA LYS A 179 12.26 2.28 7.59
C LYS A 179 11.05 3.16 7.85
N GLU A 180 10.88 4.20 7.04
CA GLU A 180 9.69 5.08 7.10
C GLU A 180 8.41 4.27 6.91
N TYR A 181 8.35 3.40 5.91
CA TYR A 181 7.23 2.48 5.71
C TYR A 181 6.93 1.61 6.94
N LEU A 182 7.95 1.08 7.61
CA LEU A 182 7.75 0.28 8.83
C LEU A 182 7.23 1.13 10.00
N GLN A 183 7.69 2.37 10.12
CA GLN A 183 7.19 3.32 11.10
C GLN A 183 5.73 3.70 10.84
N GLU A 184 5.38 4.04 9.61
CA GLU A 184 4.00 4.35 9.21
C GLU A 184 3.06 3.17 9.47
N ARG A 185 3.52 1.96 9.15
CA ARG A 185 2.78 0.72 9.45
C ARG A 185 2.48 0.57 10.93
N ARG A 186 3.46 0.86 11.79
CA ARG A 186 3.33 0.83 13.25
C ARG A 186 2.34 1.88 13.75
N GLU A 187 2.45 3.12 13.28
CA GLU A 187 1.56 4.20 13.64
C GLU A 187 0.11 3.93 13.20
N TYR A 188 -0.06 3.38 12.02
CA TYR A 188 -1.38 3.01 11.51
C TYR A 188 -2.00 1.86 12.33
N LEU A 189 -1.20 0.87 12.72
CA LEU A 189 -1.60 -0.21 13.62
C LEU A 189 -2.03 0.35 14.98
N GLY A 190 -1.27 1.33 15.50
CA GLY A 190 -1.58 2.02 16.75
C GLY A 190 -2.91 2.77 16.72
N ARG A 191 -3.29 3.33 15.58
CA ARG A 191 -4.54 4.09 15.43
C ARG A 191 -5.74 3.21 15.08
N ASN A 192 -5.56 2.23 14.21
CA ASN A 192 -6.67 1.52 13.54
C ASN A 192 -6.75 0.03 13.89
N GLY A 193 -5.82 -0.51 14.68
CA GLY A 193 -5.76 -1.94 14.96
C GLY A 193 -5.50 -2.84 13.75
N SER A 194 -5.29 -2.25 12.57
CA SER A 194 -4.98 -2.98 11.34
C SER A 194 -3.60 -2.62 10.81
N ALA A 195 -2.96 -3.58 10.16
CA ALA A 195 -1.69 -3.30 9.49
C ALA A 195 -1.91 -2.32 8.32
N TYR A 196 -1.04 -1.33 8.22
CA TYR A 196 -0.96 -0.49 7.03
C TYR A 196 -0.68 -1.37 5.81
N THR A 197 -1.50 -1.22 4.79
CA THR A 197 -1.30 -1.88 3.50
C THR A 197 -0.88 -0.82 2.48
N SER A 198 0.34 -0.92 2.00
CA SER A 198 0.79 -0.23 0.80
C SER A 198 0.79 -1.23 -0.35
N GLU A 199 0.07 -0.92 -1.40
CA GLU A 199 0.19 -1.67 -2.64
C GLU A 199 1.31 -1.05 -3.46
N ILE A 200 2.32 -1.86 -3.76
CA ILE A 200 3.41 -1.49 -4.65
C ILE A 200 3.45 -2.50 -5.78
N GLU A 201 3.33 -1.99 -7.00
CA GLU A 201 3.41 -2.80 -8.21
C GLU A 201 4.51 -2.24 -9.12
N VAL A 202 5.37 -3.12 -9.60
CA VAL A 202 6.37 -2.81 -10.61
C VAL A 202 6.18 -3.81 -11.74
N ALA A 203 5.76 -3.32 -12.91
CA ALA A 203 5.42 -4.19 -14.03
C ALA A 203 5.74 -3.54 -15.37
N PRO A 204 6.18 -4.32 -16.38
CA PRO A 204 6.24 -3.82 -17.74
C PRO A 204 4.83 -3.47 -18.23
N THR A 205 4.69 -2.33 -18.91
CA THR A 205 3.46 -1.94 -19.63
C THR A 205 3.64 -1.97 -21.14
N TYR A 206 4.89 -1.92 -21.59
CA TYR A 206 5.26 -2.07 -23.00
C TYR A 206 6.61 -2.80 -23.11
N TRP A 207 6.75 -3.68 -24.07
CA TRP A 207 8.01 -4.37 -24.35
C TRP A 207 8.04 -4.85 -25.79
N SER A 208 8.86 -4.21 -26.61
CA SER A 208 9.17 -4.59 -28.00
C SER A 208 10.60 -5.12 -28.11
N SER A 209 11.03 -5.40 -29.33
CA SER A 209 12.43 -5.73 -29.60
C SER A 209 13.40 -4.55 -29.40
N GLN A 210 12.89 -3.30 -29.33
CA GLN A 210 13.69 -2.08 -29.31
C GLN A 210 13.59 -1.30 -28.00
N PHE A 211 12.40 -1.24 -27.40
CA PHE A 211 12.11 -0.41 -26.24
C PHE A 211 11.24 -1.17 -25.25
N MET A 212 11.36 -0.79 -23.99
CA MET A 212 10.45 -1.22 -22.93
C MET A 212 10.03 -0.05 -22.07
N THR A 213 8.85 -0.17 -21.44
CA THR A 213 8.37 0.74 -20.38
C THR A 213 7.96 -0.09 -19.18
N VAL A 214 8.36 0.35 -18.00
CA VAL A 214 7.96 -0.23 -16.72
C VAL A 214 7.16 0.81 -15.94
N ARG A 215 6.01 0.40 -15.43
CA ARG A 215 5.22 1.17 -14.50
C ARG A 215 5.65 0.85 -13.08
N PHE A 216 5.93 1.90 -12.32
CA PHE A 216 6.09 1.88 -10.87
C PHE A 216 4.82 2.48 -10.27
N TYR A 217 4.05 1.69 -9.55
CA TYR A 217 2.79 2.09 -8.95
C TYR A 217 2.86 1.90 -7.44
N ARG A 218 2.33 2.86 -6.71
CA ARG A 218 2.07 2.72 -5.27
C ARG A 218 0.72 3.30 -4.90
N TRP A 219 0.09 2.69 -3.94
CA TRP A 219 -1.11 3.18 -3.30
C TRP A 219 -1.02 3.01 -1.79
N ALA A 220 -1.18 4.10 -1.08
CA ALA A 220 -1.36 4.10 0.37
C ALA A 220 -2.82 3.76 0.65
N ALA A 221 -3.11 2.50 0.96
CA ALA A 221 -4.46 2.02 1.20
C ALA A 221 -5.13 2.78 2.36
N GLY A 222 -6.35 3.24 2.15
CA GLY A 222 -7.11 4.02 3.13
C GLY A 222 -6.97 5.54 2.99
N THR A 223 -6.11 6.04 2.08
CA THR A 223 -5.97 7.48 1.82
C THR A 223 -6.78 7.98 0.61
N GLY A 224 -7.64 7.11 0.05
CA GLY A 224 -8.42 7.41 -1.14
C GLY A 224 -7.55 7.57 -2.40
N ALA A 225 -8.09 8.19 -3.44
CA ALA A 225 -7.39 8.41 -4.72
C ALA A 225 -6.15 9.29 -4.57
N GLY A 226 -6.12 10.18 -3.59
CA GLY A 226 -4.96 11.04 -3.30
C GLY A 226 -3.70 10.28 -2.85
N GLY A 227 -3.84 9.01 -2.42
CA GLY A 227 -2.72 8.15 -2.05
C GLY A 227 -2.12 7.35 -3.22
N ILE A 228 -2.66 7.51 -4.43
CA ILE A 228 -2.19 6.80 -5.62
C ILE A 228 -1.12 7.62 -6.32
N SER A 229 -0.01 6.98 -6.66
CA SER A 229 1.01 7.55 -7.53
C SER A 229 1.65 6.48 -8.41
N TRP A 230 2.07 6.86 -9.60
CA TRP A 230 2.82 5.97 -10.49
C TRP A 230 3.74 6.76 -11.42
N GLY A 231 4.82 6.11 -11.88
CA GLY A 231 5.73 6.62 -12.87
C GLY A 231 5.96 5.60 -13.99
N LEU A 232 6.15 6.08 -15.19
CA LEU A 232 6.46 5.27 -16.38
C LEU A 232 7.90 5.56 -16.81
N HIS A 233 8.77 4.58 -16.65
CA HIS A 233 10.18 4.68 -17.04
C HIS A 233 10.44 3.80 -18.26
N SER A 234 11.14 4.34 -19.23
CA SER A 234 11.40 3.65 -20.49
C SER A 234 12.90 3.48 -20.75
N TRP A 235 13.24 2.41 -21.47
CA TRP A 235 14.62 2.08 -21.84
C TRP A 235 14.71 1.64 -23.31
N ASP A 236 15.84 1.97 -23.88
CA ASP A 236 16.33 1.43 -25.15
C ASP A 236 17.00 0.06 -24.89
N LEU A 237 16.45 -1.00 -25.45
CA LEU A 237 16.91 -2.38 -25.22
C LEU A 237 18.24 -2.69 -25.92
N GLN A 238 18.67 -1.89 -26.89
CA GLN A 238 19.96 -2.08 -27.56
C GLN A 238 21.11 -1.48 -26.79
N THR A 239 20.88 -0.31 -26.17
CA THR A 239 21.92 0.44 -25.48
C THR A 239 21.86 0.30 -23.96
N GLY A 240 20.69 -0.06 -23.43
CA GLY A 240 20.39 -0.06 -22.00
C GLY A 240 20.24 1.36 -21.41
N GLU A 241 20.16 2.39 -22.26
CA GLU A 241 19.96 3.75 -21.79
C GLU A 241 18.50 4.01 -21.44
N SER A 242 18.28 4.84 -20.40
CA SER A 242 16.96 5.41 -20.11
C SER A 242 16.54 6.32 -21.25
N VAL A 243 15.27 6.25 -21.62
CA VAL A 243 14.66 7.07 -22.67
C VAL A 243 13.53 7.89 -22.06
N ASP A 244 13.55 9.19 -22.33
CA ASP A 244 12.43 10.07 -22.01
C ASP A 244 11.60 10.33 -23.29
N PRO A 245 10.43 9.71 -23.47
CA PRO A 245 9.59 9.93 -24.65
C PRO A 245 9.15 11.39 -24.81
N TRP A 246 9.08 12.16 -23.73
CA TRP A 246 8.77 13.60 -23.78
C TRP A 246 9.80 14.39 -24.56
N ALA A 247 11.08 13.99 -24.53
CA ALA A 247 12.14 14.66 -25.29
C ALA A 247 11.87 14.61 -26.80
N TRP A 248 11.17 13.61 -27.28
CA TRP A 248 10.78 13.51 -28.70
C TRP A 248 9.65 14.47 -29.09
N LEU A 249 8.90 14.95 -28.09
CA LEU A 249 7.85 15.96 -28.24
C LEU A 249 8.34 17.36 -27.88
N GLY A 250 9.61 17.50 -27.50
CA GLY A 250 10.23 18.77 -27.09
C GLY A 250 10.04 19.11 -25.62
N GLY A 251 9.59 18.14 -24.81
CA GLY A 251 9.44 18.25 -23.36
C GLY A 251 10.53 17.53 -22.59
N ARG A 252 10.33 17.45 -21.31
CA ARG A 252 11.18 16.71 -20.39
C ARG A 252 10.37 16.26 -19.19
N GLN A 253 10.49 14.98 -18.80
CA GLN A 253 9.97 14.50 -17.55
C GLN A 253 10.93 14.86 -16.41
N GLU A 254 10.41 15.47 -15.37
CA GLU A 254 11.15 15.74 -14.13
C GLU A 254 10.63 14.81 -13.04
N TRP A 255 11.48 13.91 -12.58
CA TRP A 255 11.14 12.91 -11.59
C TRP A 255 11.44 13.40 -10.17
N TYR A 256 10.53 13.19 -9.24
CA TYR A 256 10.74 13.35 -7.79
C TYR A 256 11.26 12.05 -7.19
N ASP A 257 10.67 10.93 -7.60
CA ASP A 257 11.03 9.55 -7.26
C ASP A 257 10.61 8.61 -8.40
N ALA A 258 10.67 7.30 -8.19
CA ALA A 258 10.24 6.33 -9.20
C ALA A 258 8.73 6.35 -9.51
N TYR A 259 7.93 6.92 -8.61
CA TYR A 259 6.46 6.89 -8.67
C TYR A 259 5.83 8.24 -9.02
N ALA A 260 6.59 9.32 -8.96
CA ALA A 260 6.05 10.65 -9.13
C ALA A 260 6.98 11.56 -9.92
N GLY A 261 6.40 12.38 -10.75
CA GLY A 261 7.09 13.39 -11.53
C GLY A 261 6.10 14.33 -12.20
N HIS A 262 6.61 15.35 -12.84
CA HIS A 262 5.80 16.27 -13.62
C HIS A 262 6.43 16.56 -14.99
N VAL A 263 5.62 17.04 -15.90
CA VAL A 263 6.07 17.52 -17.19
C VAL A 263 5.36 18.85 -17.54
N LYS A 264 6.13 19.80 -18.02
CA LYS A 264 5.55 20.99 -18.66
C LYS A 264 5.37 20.68 -20.14
N LEU A 265 4.11 20.68 -20.60
CA LEU A 265 3.82 20.42 -22.00
C LEU A 265 4.55 21.43 -22.90
N PRO A 266 5.30 20.95 -23.92
CA PRO A 266 5.92 21.83 -24.90
C PRO A 266 4.84 22.61 -25.68
N ALA A 267 5.07 23.90 -25.94
CA ALA A 267 4.06 24.76 -26.54
C ALA A 267 3.50 24.20 -27.87
N LYS A 268 4.37 23.67 -28.72
CA LYS A 268 3.97 23.08 -30.01
C LYS A 268 3.09 21.83 -29.80
N PHE A 269 3.45 20.98 -28.87
CA PHE A 269 2.68 19.77 -28.55
C PHE A 269 1.35 20.14 -27.86
N SER A 270 1.36 21.08 -26.90
CA SER A 270 0.16 21.57 -26.23
C SER A 270 -0.85 22.17 -27.23
N GLN A 271 -0.39 23.00 -28.18
CA GLN A 271 -1.25 23.55 -29.21
C GLN A 271 -1.86 22.47 -30.12
N TRP A 272 -1.06 21.49 -30.52
CA TRP A 272 -1.51 20.34 -31.31
C TRP A 272 -2.51 19.50 -30.54
N LEU A 273 -2.23 19.18 -29.28
CA LEU A 273 -3.06 18.36 -28.39
C LEU A 273 -4.45 19.00 -28.19
N ALA A 274 -4.51 20.31 -28.00
CA ALA A 274 -5.78 21.04 -27.88
C ALA A 274 -6.70 20.89 -29.11
N GLY A 275 -6.13 20.60 -30.27
CA GLY A 275 -6.88 20.32 -31.51
C GLY A 275 -7.29 18.85 -31.68
N GLN A 276 -6.80 17.95 -30.82
CA GLN A 276 -7.09 16.51 -30.91
C GLN A 276 -8.19 16.06 -29.94
N THR A 277 -8.58 16.90 -29.00
CA THR A 277 -9.48 16.54 -27.91
C THR A 277 -10.69 17.45 -27.86
N THR A 278 -11.84 16.87 -27.51
CA THR A 278 -13.02 17.59 -27.01
C THR A 278 -12.99 17.51 -25.49
N THR A 279 -13.23 18.63 -24.83
CA THR A 279 -13.35 18.63 -23.36
C THR A 279 -14.78 18.22 -23.00
N ASP A 280 -14.91 17.21 -22.15
CA ASP A 280 -16.21 16.82 -21.60
C ASP A 280 -16.77 17.96 -20.74
N GLU A 281 -18.09 18.10 -20.70
CA GLU A 281 -18.76 19.13 -19.92
C GLU A 281 -18.40 18.97 -18.44
N GLY A 282 -17.86 20.02 -17.84
CA GLY A 282 -17.43 20.05 -16.44
C GLY A 282 -15.96 19.62 -16.18
N CYS A 283 -15.25 19.10 -17.20
CA CYS A 283 -13.85 18.72 -17.04
C CYS A 283 -12.90 19.85 -17.48
N PRO A 284 -11.71 19.98 -16.86
CA PRO A 284 -10.68 20.88 -17.32
C PRO A 284 -10.16 20.48 -18.71
N ALA A 285 -9.71 21.45 -19.51
CA ALA A 285 -9.03 21.16 -20.77
C ALA A 285 -7.79 20.28 -20.50
N ILE A 286 -7.54 19.28 -21.33
CA ILE A 286 -6.41 18.36 -21.14
C ILE A 286 -5.07 19.10 -21.00
N THR A 287 -4.90 20.23 -21.66
CA THR A 287 -3.67 21.04 -21.60
C THR A 287 -3.49 21.80 -20.29
N SER A 288 -4.49 21.81 -19.40
CA SER A 288 -4.40 22.46 -18.10
C SER A 288 -3.86 21.56 -16.99
N TYR A 289 -3.75 20.25 -17.25
CA TYR A 289 -3.15 19.32 -16.29
C TYR A 289 -1.64 19.55 -16.19
N SER A 290 -1.08 19.25 -15.02
CA SER A 290 0.37 19.33 -14.75
C SER A 290 1.05 17.97 -14.71
N THR A 291 0.26 16.91 -14.59
CA THR A 291 0.75 15.53 -14.51
C THR A 291 0.18 14.71 -15.65
N PHE A 292 1.08 14.09 -16.38
CA PHE A 292 0.76 13.24 -17.51
C PHE A 292 1.58 11.98 -17.47
N ASP A 293 0.99 10.91 -17.95
CA ASP A 293 1.69 9.65 -18.24
C ASP A 293 1.83 9.49 -19.75
N LEU A 294 3.05 9.27 -20.18
CA LEU A 294 3.38 9.04 -21.59
C LEU A 294 4.08 7.70 -21.71
N SER A 295 3.43 6.75 -22.39
CA SER A 295 3.96 5.41 -22.61
C SER A 295 3.92 5.04 -24.08
N PHE A 296 4.70 4.03 -24.44
CA PHE A 296 4.58 3.39 -25.73
C PHE A 296 3.31 2.52 -25.79
N ASN A 297 2.74 2.45 -26.97
CA ASN A 297 1.82 1.40 -27.39
C ASN A 297 2.29 0.79 -28.72
N THR A 298 1.58 -0.21 -29.22
CA THR A 298 1.96 -0.93 -30.44
C THR A 298 1.97 -0.08 -31.71
N GLN A 299 1.34 1.11 -31.69
CA GLN A 299 1.17 1.97 -32.87
C GLN A 299 1.81 3.34 -32.69
N GLY A 300 2.15 3.74 -31.47
CA GLY A 300 2.65 5.06 -31.18
C GLY A 300 2.85 5.33 -29.69
N LEU A 301 2.21 6.38 -29.20
CA LEU A 301 2.23 6.80 -27.82
C LEU A 301 0.82 6.84 -27.23
N GLN A 302 0.70 6.43 -25.97
CA GLN A 302 -0.46 6.65 -25.15
C GLN A 302 -0.15 7.79 -24.18
N LEU A 303 -1.03 8.79 -24.15
CA LEU A 303 -1.01 9.89 -23.21
C LEU A 303 -2.21 9.75 -22.28
N ALA A 304 -1.97 9.75 -20.98
CA ALA A 304 -3.04 9.77 -19.99
C ALA A 304 -2.86 10.95 -19.02
N THR A 305 -3.97 11.53 -18.55
CA THR A 305 -3.98 12.39 -17.37
C THR A 305 -4.17 11.52 -16.14
N ARG A 306 -3.55 11.89 -15.02
CA ARG A 306 -3.71 11.12 -13.80
C ARG A 306 -5.09 11.32 -13.21
N ALA A 307 -5.69 10.21 -12.80
CA ALA A 307 -6.94 10.17 -12.07
C ALA A 307 -6.89 11.08 -10.84
N THR A 308 -7.74 12.07 -10.80
CA THR A 308 -7.95 12.92 -9.61
C THR A 308 -9.13 12.44 -8.79
N GLY A 309 -9.86 11.41 -9.29
CA GLY A 309 -11.08 10.87 -8.67
C GLY A 309 -12.33 11.71 -8.98
N ASP A 310 -12.21 12.68 -9.87
CA ASP A 310 -13.32 13.55 -10.30
C ASP A 310 -14.02 13.05 -11.57
N GLY A 311 -13.56 11.94 -12.15
CA GLY A 311 -14.09 11.36 -13.39
C GLY A 311 -13.63 12.05 -14.66
N CYS A 312 -12.66 12.96 -14.57
CA CYS A 312 -12.10 13.70 -15.71
C CYS A 312 -10.81 13.08 -16.28
N ASP A 313 -10.69 11.76 -16.19
CA ASP A 313 -9.54 11.06 -16.72
C ASP A 313 -9.54 11.04 -18.24
N ASN A 314 -8.37 11.28 -18.83
CA ASN A 314 -8.19 11.19 -20.25
C ASN A 314 -7.17 10.08 -20.57
N GLU A 315 -7.48 9.27 -21.56
CA GLU A 315 -6.56 8.32 -22.16
C GLU A 315 -6.62 8.46 -23.69
N LEU A 316 -5.55 8.94 -24.28
CA LEU A 316 -5.45 9.24 -25.69
C LEU A 316 -4.36 8.38 -26.32
N ASN A 317 -4.69 7.72 -27.42
CA ASN A 317 -3.77 6.93 -28.19
C ASN A 317 -3.46 7.64 -29.51
N PHE A 318 -2.17 7.86 -29.77
CA PHE A 318 -1.70 8.52 -30.98
C PHE A 318 -0.79 7.60 -31.76
N THR A 319 -1.04 7.51 -33.07
CA THR A 319 -0.11 6.81 -33.96
C THR A 319 1.12 7.65 -34.26
N TRP A 320 2.22 7.02 -34.67
CA TRP A 320 3.44 7.73 -35.08
C TRP A 320 3.18 8.70 -36.26
N GLU A 321 2.20 8.41 -37.12
CA GLU A 321 1.81 9.29 -38.21
C GLU A 321 1.17 10.58 -37.70
N GLN A 322 0.24 10.46 -36.75
CA GLN A 322 -0.39 11.61 -36.10
C GLN A 322 0.61 12.47 -35.34
N LEU A 323 1.61 11.85 -34.69
CA LEU A 323 2.65 12.54 -33.92
C LEU A 323 3.73 13.20 -34.80
N THR A 324 3.94 12.73 -36.03
CA THR A 324 5.01 13.22 -36.91
C THR A 324 5.12 14.76 -37.01
N PRO A 325 4.01 15.53 -37.09
CA PRO A 325 4.09 16.99 -37.15
C PRO A 325 4.65 17.66 -35.91
N VAL A 326 4.56 16.99 -34.75
CA VAL A 326 4.97 17.55 -33.45
C VAL A 326 6.26 16.93 -32.92
N LEU A 327 6.80 15.90 -33.58
CA LEU A 327 8.08 15.33 -33.21
C LEU A 327 9.22 16.32 -33.42
N THR A 328 10.20 16.25 -32.50
CA THR A 328 11.53 16.86 -32.67
C THR A 328 12.34 16.07 -33.70
N GLU A 329 13.50 16.61 -34.11
CA GLU A 329 14.40 15.90 -35.02
C GLU A 329 14.87 14.57 -34.39
N ALA A 330 15.13 14.54 -33.07
CA ALA A 330 15.46 13.32 -32.34
C ALA A 330 14.31 12.30 -32.37
N GLY A 331 13.06 12.75 -32.19
CA GLY A 331 11.88 11.89 -32.30
C GLY A 331 11.70 11.30 -33.70
N LYS A 332 11.90 12.12 -34.76
CA LYS A 332 11.87 11.64 -36.13
C LYS A 332 12.96 10.63 -36.42
N ALA A 333 14.16 10.84 -35.91
CA ALA A 333 15.28 9.91 -36.05
C ALA A 333 15.04 8.57 -35.34
N ALA A 334 14.25 8.53 -34.29
CA ALA A 334 13.87 7.31 -33.58
C ALA A 334 12.76 6.48 -34.29
N LEU A 335 11.94 7.11 -35.15
CA LEU A 335 10.79 6.47 -35.80
C LEU A 335 11.07 5.12 -36.48
N PRO A 336 12.18 4.93 -37.21
CA PRO A 336 12.46 3.65 -37.86
C PRO A 336 12.57 2.49 -36.88
N ARG A 337 13.04 2.77 -35.65
CA ARG A 337 13.15 1.77 -34.57
C ARG A 337 11.83 1.61 -33.81
N LEU A 338 11.11 2.71 -33.60
CA LEU A 338 9.83 2.72 -32.89
C LEU A 338 8.70 1.99 -33.65
N LYS A 339 8.81 1.87 -34.97
CA LYS A 339 7.86 1.13 -35.82
C LYS A 339 8.18 -0.37 -35.94
N GLN A 340 9.28 -0.82 -35.33
CA GLN A 340 9.61 -2.25 -35.30
C GLN A 340 8.87 -2.92 -34.14
N PRO A 341 8.17 -4.04 -34.39
CA PRO A 341 7.43 -4.77 -33.37
C PRO A 341 8.32 -5.38 -32.27
#